data_6e804590e1dd44cfafd3ea00fcc73521
#
_entry.id   6e804590e1dd44cfafd3ea00fcc73521
#
_cell.length_a   1.000
_cell.length_b   1.000
_cell.length_c   1.000
_cell.angle_alpha   90.00
_cell.angle_beta   90.00
_cell.angle_gamma   90.00
#
_symmetry.space_group_name_H-M   'P 1'
#
loop_
_entity.id
_entity.type
_entity.pdbx_description
1 polymer ?
#
loop_
_entity_poly.entity_id
_entity_poly.type
_entity_poly.pdbx_seq_one_letter_code
_entity_poly.pdbx_strand_id
1 'polypeptide(L)'
;MSMGLFDTGVLRMRLKAAEEKVEAFESGEKYVQMQERFQAAFREQNARIRRLECELGRAHAQTVSVRKKWSEIFDDVYREANAGKFALRKEIARLEQRALEAERQRDAALDRLRDKNHELYEVKAALYEAEQKITGLTARINKDYTNSSKSSSQSPNHKAISNGREKSGRNPGGQKGHVHHERRRMEPTQTVAIPAPSIYKDDPNFKETGSTVRKQLVKLHVGVEVVEYSTPEFRNRTTGQRVHADFPKGLKEEVTYDGTVKALAYLLNNECYVGIKKTQDFIKEITGGKLALSSGFICSLSKQFSEKTKQERDALFLELFSAPVLHADFTFGRMNGSQSAVMICAAGDTVLYQGRPKKGDEGVEGSPLEFYDGILVSDHEAALIKHGSKNQECMAHIKRYVINSTENEKGLTWNTMMKEWIKDALSYWNDVHDGGKESAEKISGLEQRYDEIMEKAKAEYEYEPPGEYFKDGYNLYKRMAEEKERYTLFLHDTTVEPENNLAERGARKVNR
;
A
#
# COMPACT_ATOMS: atom_id res chain seq x y z
N MET A 1 -21.77 -26.60 -32.83
CA MET A 1 -22.48 -25.42 -33.39
C MET A 1 -23.37 -24.86 -32.30
N SER A 2 -23.03 -23.74 -31.79
CA SER A 2 -23.93 -22.67 -31.30
C SER A 2 -23.01 -21.60 -30.69
N MET A 3 -22.55 -20.67 -31.53
CA MET A 3 -21.99 -19.41 -31.07
C MET A 3 -23.09 -18.65 -30.38
N GLY A 4 -22.91 -18.40 -29.08
CA GLY A 4 -23.76 -17.53 -28.32
C GLY A 4 -23.71 -16.11 -28.88
N LEU A 5 -24.86 -15.65 -29.28
CA LEU A 5 -25.14 -14.28 -29.67
C LEU A 5 -24.72 -13.36 -28.49
N PHE A 6 -23.60 -12.71 -28.65
CA PHE A 6 -23.30 -11.56 -27.83
C PHE A 6 -24.43 -10.56 -28.00
N ASP A 7 -25.07 -10.21 -26.91
CA ASP A 7 -26.18 -9.25 -26.88
C ASP A 7 -25.71 -7.89 -27.43
N THR A 8 -25.89 -7.75 -28.75
CA THR A 8 -25.57 -6.52 -29.49
C THR A 8 -26.35 -5.30 -28.97
N GLY A 9 -27.44 -5.53 -28.22
CA GLY A 9 -28.20 -4.48 -27.56
C GLY A 9 -27.44 -3.85 -26.39
N VAL A 10 -26.82 -4.67 -25.54
CA VAL A 10 -26.01 -4.15 -24.41
C VAL A 10 -24.76 -3.44 -24.89
N LEU A 11 -24.13 -3.95 -25.97
CA LEU A 11 -22.98 -3.29 -26.57
C LEU A 11 -23.34 -1.93 -27.20
N ARG A 12 -24.52 -1.86 -27.89
CA ARG A 12 -25.02 -0.58 -28.45
C ARG A 12 -25.39 0.42 -27.34
N MET A 13 -26.02 -0.01 -26.27
CA MET A 13 -26.30 0.88 -25.12
C MET A 13 -25.02 1.37 -24.45
N ARG A 14 -24.01 0.50 -24.30
CA ARG A 14 -22.70 0.90 -23.75
C ARG A 14 -21.95 1.82 -24.69
N LEU A 15 -22.00 1.57 -26.00
CA LEU A 15 -21.39 2.46 -27.00
C LEU A 15 -22.06 3.83 -26.97
N LYS A 16 -23.40 3.87 -27.00
CA LYS A 16 -24.16 5.14 -26.92
C LYS A 16 -23.89 5.89 -25.60
N ALA A 17 -23.82 5.20 -24.48
CA ALA A 17 -23.46 5.82 -23.22
C ALA A 17 -22.00 6.30 -23.15
N ALA A 18 -21.11 5.67 -23.90
CA ALA A 18 -19.72 6.12 -24.05
C ALA A 18 -19.63 7.32 -25.00
N GLU A 19 -20.36 7.31 -26.11
CA GLU A 19 -20.46 8.44 -27.06
C GLU A 19 -21.06 9.67 -26.39
N GLU A 20 -22.14 9.56 -25.62
CA GLU A 20 -22.73 10.64 -24.82
C GLU A 20 -21.74 11.19 -23.76
N LYS A 21 -20.90 10.32 -23.19
CA LYS A 21 -19.83 10.76 -22.26
C LYS A 21 -18.68 11.46 -22.99
N VAL A 22 -18.31 11.00 -24.18
CA VAL A 22 -17.29 11.64 -25.04
C VAL A 22 -17.79 13.00 -25.51
N GLU A 23 -19.04 13.09 -25.99
CA GLU A 23 -19.67 14.32 -26.44
C GLU A 23 -19.77 15.36 -25.31
N ALA A 24 -20.10 14.90 -24.08
CA ALA A 24 -20.08 15.76 -22.88
C ALA A 24 -18.66 16.17 -22.46
N PHE A 25 -17.63 15.47 -22.92
CA PHE A 25 -16.22 15.80 -22.69
C PHE A 25 -15.68 16.73 -23.78
N GLU A 26 -16.05 16.46 -25.04
CA GLU A 26 -15.66 17.27 -26.20
C GLU A 26 -16.37 18.64 -26.20
N SER A 27 -17.61 18.72 -25.70
CA SER A 27 -18.32 19.98 -25.52
C SER A 27 -17.75 20.85 -24.39
N GLY A 28 -16.83 20.35 -23.63
CA GLY A 28 -16.26 21.05 -22.49
C GLY A 28 -17.20 21.19 -21.27
N GLU A 29 -18.43 20.72 -21.36
CA GLU A 29 -19.44 20.88 -20.30
C GLU A 29 -19.04 20.15 -19.02
N LYS A 30 -18.49 18.94 -19.12
CA LYS A 30 -17.96 18.21 -17.98
C LYS A 30 -16.71 18.87 -17.39
N TYR A 31 -15.89 19.49 -18.23
CA TYR A 31 -14.72 20.24 -17.77
C TYR A 31 -15.15 21.46 -16.96
N VAL A 32 -16.17 22.18 -17.45
CA VAL A 32 -16.74 23.33 -16.74
C VAL A 32 -17.37 22.89 -15.41
N GLN A 33 -18.16 21.80 -15.40
CA GLN A 33 -18.75 21.27 -14.17
C GLN A 33 -17.69 20.79 -13.18
N MET A 34 -16.61 20.18 -13.67
CA MET A 34 -15.49 19.77 -12.82
C MET A 34 -14.72 20.98 -12.29
N GLN A 35 -14.51 21.99 -13.12
CA GLN A 35 -13.89 23.26 -12.73
C GLN A 35 -14.72 24.02 -11.70
N GLU A 36 -16.03 24.03 -11.85
CA GLU A 36 -16.95 24.65 -10.89
C GLU A 36 -16.93 23.90 -9.53
N ARG A 37 -16.96 22.56 -9.56
CA ARG A 37 -16.84 21.74 -8.35
C ARG A 37 -15.49 21.93 -7.65
N PHE A 38 -14.39 22.01 -8.44
CA PHE A 38 -13.06 22.30 -7.91
C PHE A 38 -13.01 23.70 -7.28
N GLN A 39 -13.57 24.70 -7.96
CA GLN A 39 -13.64 26.06 -7.41
C GLN A 39 -14.52 26.13 -6.16
N ALA A 40 -15.62 25.37 -6.11
CA ALA A 40 -16.47 25.29 -4.93
C ALA A 40 -15.73 24.65 -3.76
N ALA A 41 -15.09 23.49 -3.99
CA ALA A 41 -14.27 22.80 -2.99
C ALA A 41 -13.08 23.66 -2.51
N PHE A 42 -12.43 24.38 -3.43
CA PHE A 42 -11.34 25.29 -3.09
C PHE A 42 -11.82 26.48 -2.24
N ARG A 43 -13.02 27.04 -2.55
CA ARG A 43 -13.65 28.07 -1.71
C ARG A 43 -14.01 27.54 -0.32
N GLU A 44 -14.53 26.33 -0.25
CA GLU A 44 -14.87 25.67 1.03
C GLU A 44 -13.63 25.41 1.87
N GLN A 45 -12.55 24.87 1.25
CA GLN A 45 -11.27 24.69 1.92
C GLN A 45 -10.67 26.02 2.43
N ASN A 46 -10.69 27.05 1.60
CA ASN A 46 -10.23 28.39 2.03
C ASN A 46 -11.10 28.97 3.15
N ALA A 47 -12.43 28.75 3.12
CA ALA A 47 -13.30 29.13 4.22
C ALA A 47 -12.99 28.35 5.50
N ARG A 48 -12.67 27.06 5.38
CA ARG A 48 -12.24 26.21 6.50
C ARG A 48 -10.91 26.66 7.07
N ILE A 49 -9.92 26.96 6.20
CA ILE A 49 -8.62 27.52 6.64
C ILE A 49 -8.84 28.80 7.43
N ARG A 50 -9.62 29.76 6.93
CA ARG A 50 -9.90 31.01 7.63
C ARG A 50 -10.60 30.79 8.97
N ARG A 51 -11.49 29.77 9.08
CA ARG A 51 -12.11 29.42 10.37
C ARG A 51 -11.08 28.87 11.35
N LEU A 52 -10.23 27.95 10.89
CA LEU A 52 -9.16 27.39 11.72
C LEU A 52 -8.12 28.43 12.13
N GLU A 53 -7.77 29.35 11.26
CA GLU A 53 -6.89 30.49 11.60
C GLU A 53 -7.53 31.42 12.65
N CYS A 54 -8.84 31.64 12.54
CA CYS A 54 -9.59 32.40 13.53
C CYS A 54 -9.70 31.69 14.89
N GLU A 55 -9.92 30.36 14.88
CA GLU A 55 -9.92 29.52 16.08
C GLU A 55 -8.54 29.45 16.71
N LEU A 56 -7.49 29.30 15.93
CA LEU A 56 -6.11 29.35 16.38
C LEU A 56 -5.77 30.71 16.99
N GLY A 57 -6.20 31.79 16.37
CA GLY A 57 -6.04 33.14 16.88
C GLY A 57 -6.76 33.33 18.23
N ARG A 58 -7.98 32.78 18.39
CA ARG A 58 -8.72 32.79 19.67
C ARG A 58 -8.02 31.98 20.73
N ALA A 59 -7.56 30.75 20.39
CA ALA A 59 -6.81 29.90 21.30
C ALA A 59 -5.50 30.56 21.72
N HIS A 60 -4.82 31.21 20.81
CA HIS A 60 -3.60 31.97 21.12
C HIS A 60 -3.89 33.15 22.08
N ALA A 61 -4.96 33.94 21.81
CA ALA A 61 -5.38 35.02 22.64
C ALA A 61 -5.80 34.55 24.05
N GLN A 62 -6.49 33.37 24.13
CA GLN A 62 -6.80 32.74 25.43
C GLN A 62 -5.54 32.35 26.19
N THR A 63 -4.57 31.74 25.49
CA THR A 63 -3.29 31.34 26.11
C THR A 63 -2.52 32.55 26.66
N VAL A 64 -2.50 33.65 25.89
CA VAL A 64 -1.89 34.92 26.33
C VAL A 64 -2.62 35.50 27.53
N SER A 65 -3.95 35.48 27.51
CA SER A 65 -4.78 35.98 28.63
C SER A 65 -4.58 35.15 29.91
N VAL A 66 -4.55 33.83 29.79
CA VAL A 66 -4.25 32.93 30.90
C VAL A 66 -2.87 33.19 31.47
N ARG A 67 -1.85 33.32 30.60
CA ARG A 67 -0.46 33.63 31.02
C ARG A 67 -0.38 34.95 31.78
N LYS A 68 -1.10 35.99 31.32
CA LYS A 68 -1.16 37.29 31.98
C LYS A 68 -1.79 37.19 33.37
N LYS A 69 -2.92 36.48 33.49
CA LYS A 69 -3.58 36.24 34.81
C LYS A 69 -2.69 35.48 35.79
N TRP A 70 -1.96 34.47 35.28
CA TRP A 70 -1.01 33.74 36.14
C TRP A 70 0.16 34.61 36.60
N SER A 71 0.66 35.51 35.71
CA SER A 71 1.70 36.45 36.09
C SER A 71 1.22 37.42 37.20
N GLU A 72 -0.05 37.94 37.10
CA GLU A 72 -0.63 38.80 38.09
C GLU A 72 -0.79 38.07 39.45
N ILE A 73 -1.29 36.84 39.44
CA ILE A 73 -1.38 36.00 40.65
C ILE A 73 -0.01 35.74 41.28
N PHE A 74 0.99 35.49 40.42
CA PHE A 74 2.37 35.26 40.89
C PHE A 74 2.95 36.49 41.57
N ASP A 75 2.69 37.69 41.05
CA ASP A 75 3.16 38.96 41.59
C ASP A 75 2.46 39.31 42.91
N ASP A 76 1.17 38.91 43.07
CA ASP A 76 0.44 39.12 44.32
C ASP A 76 0.93 38.17 45.42
N VAL A 77 1.11 36.88 45.11
CA VAL A 77 1.69 35.88 46.05
C VAL A 77 3.13 36.27 46.44
N TYR A 78 3.89 36.86 45.50
CA TYR A 78 5.23 37.34 45.78
C TYR A 78 5.24 38.55 46.72
N ARG A 79 4.27 39.48 46.61
CA ARG A 79 4.11 40.63 47.49
C ARG A 79 3.69 40.22 48.91
N GLU A 80 2.75 39.30 49.06
CA GLU A 80 2.32 38.77 50.37
C GLU A 80 3.44 37.99 51.07
N ALA A 81 4.19 37.18 50.33
CA ALA A 81 5.34 36.45 50.85
C ALA A 81 6.45 37.40 51.35
N ASN A 82 6.66 38.54 50.72
CA ASN A 82 7.63 39.55 51.17
C ASN A 82 7.20 40.34 52.38
N ALA A 83 5.88 40.63 52.55
CA ALA A 83 5.35 41.28 53.77
C ALA A 83 5.52 40.38 54.99
N GLY A 84 5.28 39.08 54.87
CA GLY A 84 5.54 38.08 55.91
C GLY A 84 7.04 37.94 56.28
N LYS A 85 7.92 38.06 55.24
CA LYS A 85 9.39 38.02 55.45
C LYS A 85 9.88 39.17 56.33
N PHE A 86 9.27 40.34 56.29
CA PHE A 86 9.69 41.50 57.07
C PHE A 86 9.43 41.33 58.55
N ALA A 87 8.30 40.72 58.92
CA ALA A 87 7.96 40.40 60.32
C ALA A 87 8.89 39.32 60.93
N LEU A 88 9.21 38.29 60.17
CA LEU A 88 10.12 37.23 60.58
C LEU A 88 11.60 37.68 60.69
N ARG A 89 12.03 38.65 59.93
CA ARG A 89 13.39 39.19 59.99
C ARG A 89 13.73 39.77 61.35
N LYS A 90 12.75 40.33 62.03
CA LYS A 90 12.95 40.96 63.41
C LYS A 90 13.18 39.91 64.47
N GLU A 91 12.63 38.70 64.30
CA GLU A 91 12.80 37.59 65.25
C GLU A 91 14.05 36.74 64.90
N ILE A 92 14.39 36.65 63.65
CA ILE A 92 15.60 35.96 63.17
C ILE A 92 16.88 36.65 63.60
N ALA A 93 16.92 38.01 63.66
CA ALA A 93 18.09 38.77 64.13
C ALA A 93 18.50 38.43 65.57
N ARG A 94 17.59 37.92 66.40
CA ARG A 94 17.81 37.49 67.73
C ARG A 94 18.38 36.10 67.91
N LEU A 95 18.13 35.25 66.95
CA LEU A 95 18.63 33.85 66.84
C LEU A 95 19.97 33.75 66.07
N GLU A 96 20.30 34.77 65.29
CA GLU A 96 21.48 34.77 64.40
C GLU A 96 22.79 34.66 65.18
N GLN A 97 22.91 35.22 66.35
CA GLN A 97 24.17 35.13 67.15
C GLN A 97 24.45 33.72 67.71
N ARG A 98 23.42 32.89 67.87
CA ARG A 98 23.57 31.49 68.32
C ARG A 98 23.72 30.54 67.19
N ALA A 99 23.26 30.95 65.98
CA ALA A 99 23.29 30.14 64.77
C ALA A 99 24.62 30.23 64.01
N LEU A 100 25.40 31.26 64.21
CA LEU A 100 26.60 31.59 63.42
C LEU A 100 27.66 30.47 63.38
N GLU A 101 27.79 29.76 64.50
CA GLU A 101 28.78 28.67 64.60
C GLU A 101 28.24 27.34 64.06
N ALA A 102 26.96 27.10 64.19
CA ALA A 102 26.22 26.00 63.55
C ALA A 102 26.03 26.27 62.00
N GLU A 103 25.93 27.56 61.64
CA GLU A 103 25.84 27.97 60.23
C GLU A 103 27.11 27.63 59.45
N ARG A 104 28.33 27.85 60.00
CA ARG A 104 29.58 27.49 59.33
C ARG A 104 29.69 25.99 59.07
N GLN A 105 29.27 25.14 60.00
CA GLN A 105 29.28 23.68 59.75
C GLN A 105 28.14 23.27 58.84
N ARG A 106 26.98 23.92 58.92
CA ARG A 106 25.85 23.73 58.01
C ARG A 106 26.20 24.16 56.59
N ASP A 107 26.83 25.34 56.42
CA ASP A 107 27.16 25.89 55.12
C ASP A 107 28.21 25.03 54.42
N ALA A 108 29.21 24.54 55.14
CA ALA A 108 30.19 23.58 54.58
C ALA A 108 29.53 22.23 54.20
N ALA A 109 28.50 21.81 54.98
CA ALA A 109 27.74 20.61 54.65
C ALA A 109 26.73 20.82 53.48
N LEU A 110 26.11 22.03 53.40
CA LEU A 110 25.24 22.44 52.32
C LEU A 110 25.99 22.61 50.99
N ASP A 111 27.22 23.18 51.03
CA ASP A 111 28.04 23.26 49.84
C ASP A 111 28.39 21.86 49.33
N ARG A 112 28.81 20.93 50.20
CA ARG A 112 29.03 19.53 49.80
C ARG A 112 27.76 18.85 49.30
N LEU A 113 26.62 19.16 49.88
CA LEU A 113 25.30 18.64 49.44
C LEU A 113 24.91 19.25 48.09
N ARG A 114 25.19 20.54 47.91
CA ARG A 114 24.96 21.25 46.65
C ARG A 114 25.81 20.68 45.51
N ASP A 115 27.10 20.46 45.81
CA ASP A 115 28.00 19.83 44.80
C ASP A 115 27.56 18.41 44.45
N LYS A 116 27.16 17.61 45.49
CA LYS A 116 26.65 16.27 45.28
C LYS A 116 25.27 16.23 44.59
N ASN A 117 24.41 17.20 44.88
CA ASN A 117 23.12 17.33 44.17
C ASN A 117 23.35 17.77 42.70
N HIS A 118 24.33 18.62 42.45
CA HIS A 118 24.68 19.01 41.10
C HIS A 118 25.26 17.81 40.28
N GLU A 119 26.23 17.09 40.86
CA GLU A 119 26.75 15.86 40.30
C GLU A 119 25.63 14.86 40.03
N LEU A 120 24.70 14.66 40.99
CA LEU A 120 23.55 13.77 40.86
C LEU A 120 22.58 14.22 39.79
N TYR A 121 22.38 15.54 39.63
CA TYR A 121 21.53 16.09 38.58
C TYR A 121 22.15 15.89 37.22
N GLU A 122 23.46 16.15 37.06
CA GLU A 122 24.19 15.89 35.84
C GLU A 122 24.17 14.41 35.45
N VAL A 123 24.41 13.51 36.40
CA VAL A 123 24.39 12.07 36.18
C VAL A 123 22.97 11.58 35.81
N LYS A 124 21.94 12.12 36.49
CA LYS A 124 20.53 11.79 36.13
C LYS A 124 20.15 12.31 34.75
N ALA A 125 20.58 13.52 34.39
CA ALA A 125 20.33 14.08 33.06
C ALA A 125 21.04 13.25 31.96
N ALA A 126 22.31 12.88 32.23
CA ALA A 126 23.07 12.03 31.30
C ALA A 126 22.49 10.62 31.18
N LEU A 127 22.02 10.04 32.31
CA LEU A 127 21.34 8.74 32.30
C LEU A 127 20.04 8.82 31.51
N TYR A 128 19.22 9.82 31.75
CA TYR A 128 17.97 10.03 31.02
C TYR A 128 18.21 10.18 29.51
N GLU A 129 19.21 10.99 29.13
CA GLU A 129 19.57 11.16 27.72
C GLU A 129 20.06 9.84 27.10
N ALA A 130 20.88 9.07 27.84
CA ALA A 130 21.33 7.76 27.39
C ALA A 130 20.18 6.75 27.23
N GLU A 131 19.25 6.71 28.18
CA GLU A 131 18.05 5.85 28.11
C GLU A 131 17.17 6.23 26.89
N GLN A 132 16.96 7.52 26.65
CA GLN A 132 16.21 7.99 25.49
C GLN A 132 16.92 7.60 24.17
N LYS A 133 18.26 7.76 24.10
CA LYS A 133 19.05 7.30 22.95
C LYS A 133 18.96 5.79 22.74
N ILE A 134 19.05 5.00 23.81
CA ILE A 134 18.91 3.55 23.77
C ILE A 134 17.52 3.18 23.26
N THR A 135 16.47 3.83 23.73
CA THR A 135 15.09 3.60 23.27
C THR A 135 14.96 3.91 21.77
N GLY A 136 15.46 5.04 21.31
CA GLY A 136 15.44 5.42 19.91
C GLY A 136 16.25 4.48 19.01
N LEU A 137 17.43 4.05 19.46
CA LEU A 137 18.27 3.09 18.74
C LEU A 137 17.63 1.70 18.70
N THR A 138 17.06 1.26 19.81
CA THR A 138 16.35 -0.02 19.92
C THR A 138 15.14 -0.03 18.99
N ALA A 139 14.36 1.05 18.97
CA ALA A 139 13.23 1.19 18.06
C ALA A 139 13.65 1.13 16.58
N ARG A 140 14.79 1.75 16.23
CA ARG A 140 15.37 1.67 14.86
C ARG A 140 15.84 0.27 14.49
N ILE A 141 16.50 -0.45 15.42
CA ILE A 141 17.00 -1.80 15.21
C ILE A 141 15.84 -2.80 15.10
N ASN A 142 14.81 -2.62 15.92
CA ASN A 142 13.63 -3.50 15.92
C ASN A 142 12.65 -3.20 14.78
N LYS A 143 12.84 -2.10 14.05
CA LYS A 143 11.95 -1.69 12.95
C LYS A 143 12.09 -2.62 11.75
N ASP A 144 11.10 -3.50 11.57
CA ASP A 144 11.04 -4.48 10.49
C ASP A 144 9.69 -4.39 9.73
N TYR A 145 9.44 -5.33 8.83
CA TYR A 145 8.21 -5.37 8.01
C TYR A 145 6.94 -5.73 8.81
N THR A 146 7.07 -6.21 10.05
CA THR A 146 5.91 -6.58 10.90
C THR A 146 5.38 -5.40 11.69
N ASN A 147 6.22 -4.38 11.94
CA ASN A 147 5.92 -3.21 12.75
C ASN A 147 6.16 -1.88 12.00
N SER A 148 6.36 -1.90 10.70
CA SER A 148 6.53 -0.71 9.86
C SER A 148 6.09 -0.94 8.42
N SER A 149 6.06 0.12 7.62
CA SER A 149 5.79 0.05 6.17
C SER A 149 6.99 -0.42 5.33
N LYS A 150 8.11 -0.81 5.96
CA LYS A 150 9.27 -1.31 5.23
C LYS A 150 8.95 -2.65 4.58
N SER A 151 9.40 -2.84 3.34
CA SER A 151 9.30 -4.14 2.69
C SER A 151 10.19 -5.17 3.40
N SER A 152 9.80 -6.44 3.37
CA SER A 152 10.59 -7.55 3.96
C SER A 152 12.01 -7.62 3.39
N SER A 153 12.20 -7.22 2.13
CA SER A 153 13.52 -7.17 1.47
C SER A 153 14.44 -6.06 2.00
N GLN A 154 13.89 -5.04 2.65
CA GLN A 154 14.63 -3.91 3.22
C GLN A 154 14.82 -4.04 4.74
N SER A 155 14.33 -5.11 5.35
CA SER A 155 14.48 -5.33 6.78
C SER A 155 15.92 -5.78 7.09
N PRO A 156 16.69 -5.02 7.88
CA PRO A 156 18.07 -5.39 8.24
C PRO A 156 18.14 -6.66 9.10
N ASN A 157 17.07 -6.97 9.80
CA ASN A 157 16.94 -8.15 10.64
C ASN A 157 16.09 -9.18 9.91
N HIS A 158 16.73 -10.17 9.30
CA HIS A 158 16.05 -11.32 8.72
C HIS A 158 15.42 -12.19 9.82
N LYS A 159 14.38 -11.70 10.47
CA LYS A 159 13.50 -12.62 11.21
C LYS A 159 12.90 -13.56 10.17
N ALA A 160 13.01 -14.89 10.44
CA ALA A 160 12.38 -15.88 9.58
C ALA A 160 10.93 -15.44 9.31
N ILE A 161 10.56 -15.31 8.04
CA ILE A 161 9.22 -14.92 7.64
C ILE A 161 8.28 -15.99 8.18
N SER A 162 7.70 -15.75 9.31
CA SER A 162 6.56 -16.50 9.79
C SER A 162 5.43 -16.19 8.79
N ASN A 163 5.07 -17.18 8.00
CA ASN A 163 3.88 -17.10 7.17
C ASN A 163 2.70 -17.08 8.12
N GLY A 164 2.31 -15.99 8.69
CA GLY A 164 1.24 -15.68 9.64
C GLY A 164 0.10 -16.71 9.88
N ARG A 165 0.32 -17.95 9.43
CA ARG A 165 -0.55 -19.09 9.68
C ARG A 165 -0.18 -19.65 11.05
N GLU A 166 -1.04 -19.47 12.01
CA GLU A 166 -1.00 -20.26 13.24
C GLU A 166 -0.95 -21.73 12.86
N LYS A 167 -0.08 -22.49 13.54
CA LYS A 167 -0.03 -23.94 13.35
C LYS A 167 -1.40 -24.52 13.69
N SER A 168 -2.18 -24.85 12.68
CA SER A 168 -3.56 -25.34 12.84
C SER A 168 -3.64 -26.72 13.54
N GLY A 169 -2.53 -27.30 13.95
CA GLY A 169 -2.45 -28.66 14.48
C GLY A 169 -2.81 -29.78 13.48
N ARG A 170 -3.11 -29.41 12.22
CA ARG A 170 -3.46 -30.34 11.16
C ARG A 170 -2.21 -30.89 10.47
N ASN A 171 -2.24 -32.18 10.11
CA ASN A 171 -1.14 -32.80 9.38
C ASN A 171 -0.96 -32.17 8.00
N PRO A 172 0.29 -32.05 7.47
CA PRO A 172 0.50 -31.61 6.09
C PRO A 172 -0.18 -32.55 5.10
N GLY A 173 -0.90 -31.98 4.12
CA GLY A 173 -1.58 -32.71 3.07
C GLY A 173 -3.09 -32.51 3.04
N GLY A 174 -3.79 -33.28 2.22
CA GLY A 174 -5.25 -33.22 2.08
C GLY A 174 -5.94 -33.63 3.38
N GLN A 175 -6.82 -32.76 3.88
CA GLN A 175 -7.60 -33.03 5.09
C GLN A 175 -8.81 -33.94 4.76
N LYS A 176 -9.40 -34.57 5.78
CA LYS A 176 -10.62 -35.35 5.61
C LYS A 176 -11.74 -34.45 5.00
N GLY A 177 -12.26 -34.88 3.84
CA GLY A 177 -13.21 -34.09 3.05
C GLY A 177 -12.59 -33.22 1.94
N HIS A 178 -11.25 -33.23 1.78
CA HIS A 178 -10.61 -32.56 0.65
C HIS A 178 -11.02 -33.26 -0.66
N VAL A 179 -11.55 -32.48 -1.59
CA VAL A 179 -11.91 -32.99 -2.94
C VAL A 179 -10.63 -33.36 -3.65
N HIS A 180 -10.54 -34.64 -4.06
CA HIS A 180 -9.37 -35.12 -4.81
C HIS A 180 -9.34 -34.50 -6.20
N HIS A 181 -8.28 -33.74 -6.52
CA HIS A 181 -8.07 -33.17 -7.86
C HIS A 181 -7.34 -34.17 -8.74
N GLU A 182 -8.08 -34.85 -9.59
CA GLU A 182 -7.52 -35.72 -10.61
C GLU A 182 -7.12 -34.94 -11.86
N ARG A 183 -6.07 -35.41 -12.55
CA ARG A 183 -5.72 -34.86 -13.85
C ARG A 183 -6.81 -35.21 -14.85
N ARG A 184 -7.44 -34.19 -15.45
CA ARG A 184 -8.49 -34.38 -16.45
C ARG A 184 -7.89 -35.03 -17.71
N ARG A 185 -8.59 -36.00 -18.24
CA ARG A 185 -8.27 -36.57 -19.56
C ARG A 185 -8.55 -35.54 -20.63
N MET A 186 -7.65 -35.51 -21.66
CA MET A 186 -7.80 -34.69 -22.86
C MET A 186 -8.19 -35.56 -24.06
N GLU A 187 -8.75 -34.96 -25.08
CA GLU A 187 -8.99 -35.66 -26.36
C GLU A 187 -7.65 -36.07 -26.95
N PRO A 188 -7.47 -37.40 -27.27
CA PRO A 188 -6.21 -37.86 -27.77
C PRO A 188 -6.00 -37.45 -29.23
N THR A 189 -4.84 -36.88 -29.55
CA THR A 189 -4.43 -36.59 -30.93
C THR A 189 -3.99 -37.84 -31.69
N GLN A 190 -3.59 -38.90 -30.95
CA GLN A 190 -3.21 -40.19 -31.48
C GLN A 190 -3.56 -41.29 -30.49
N THR A 191 -4.13 -42.38 -31.00
CA THR A 191 -4.41 -43.59 -30.21
C THR A 191 -3.52 -44.74 -30.68
N VAL A 192 -2.81 -45.32 -29.73
CA VAL A 192 -1.98 -46.49 -29.96
C VAL A 192 -2.58 -47.66 -29.21
N ALA A 193 -2.97 -48.69 -29.94
CA ALA A 193 -3.45 -49.95 -29.35
C ALA A 193 -2.23 -50.84 -28.95
N ILE A 194 -2.18 -51.21 -27.71
CA ILE A 194 -1.15 -52.17 -27.23
C ILE A 194 -1.81 -53.55 -27.27
N PRO A 195 -1.25 -54.52 -27.99
CA PRO A 195 -1.82 -55.88 -28.04
C PRO A 195 -1.76 -56.54 -26.67
N ALA A 196 -2.80 -57.32 -26.39
CA ALA A 196 -2.83 -58.12 -25.15
C ALA A 196 -1.64 -59.09 -25.12
N PRO A 197 -0.98 -59.30 -23.98
CA PRO A 197 0.08 -60.26 -23.88
C PRO A 197 -0.44 -61.69 -24.18
N SER A 198 0.26 -62.39 -25.06
CA SER A 198 -0.13 -63.76 -25.49
C SER A 198 -0.26 -64.78 -24.34
N ILE A 199 0.57 -64.60 -23.34
CA ILE A 199 0.58 -65.44 -22.11
C ILE A 199 -0.78 -65.47 -21.38
N TYR A 200 -1.55 -64.44 -21.44
CA TYR A 200 -2.90 -64.40 -20.82
C TYR A 200 -4.04 -64.68 -21.85
N LYS A 201 -3.77 -64.51 -23.14
CA LYS A 201 -4.75 -64.74 -24.19
C LYS A 201 -5.04 -66.21 -24.40
N ASP A 202 -4.00 -67.04 -24.23
CA ASP A 202 -4.05 -68.47 -24.47
C ASP A 202 -4.20 -69.30 -23.20
N ASP A 203 -4.25 -68.65 -22.01
CA ASP A 203 -4.44 -69.29 -20.70
C ASP A 203 -5.91 -69.41 -20.37
N PRO A 204 -6.46 -70.67 -20.20
CA PRO A 204 -7.87 -70.91 -19.92
C PRO A 204 -8.35 -70.33 -18.58
N ASN A 205 -7.44 -69.96 -17.67
CA ASN A 205 -7.75 -69.33 -16.38
C ASN A 205 -8.03 -67.82 -16.50
N PHE A 206 -7.73 -67.18 -17.69
CA PHE A 206 -7.96 -65.77 -17.91
C PHE A 206 -9.09 -65.58 -18.94
N LYS A 207 -9.97 -64.63 -18.67
CA LYS A 207 -11.05 -64.25 -19.55
C LYS A 207 -11.03 -62.72 -19.73
N GLU A 208 -11.16 -62.24 -20.95
CA GLU A 208 -11.36 -60.80 -21.21
C GLU A 208 -12.59 -60.28 -20.49
N THR A 209 -12.40 -59.16 -19.72
CA THR A 209 -13.44 -58.52 -18.94
C THR A 209 -14.33 -57.57 -19.79
N GLY A 210 -13.96 -57.34 -21.05
CA GLY A 210 -14.58 -56.32 -21.90
C GLY A 210 -14.20 -54.87 -21.56
N SER A 211 -13.45 -54.69 -20.48
CA SER A 211 -12.98 -53.36 -20.05
C SER A 211 -11.62 -53.03 -20.68
N THR A 212 -11.47 -51.77 -21.11
CA THR A 212 -10.20 -51.28 -21.65
C THR A 212 -9.51 -50.31 -20.68
N VAL A 213 -8.31 -50.62 -20.27
CA VAL A 213 -7.47 -49.68 -19.49
C VAL A 213 -6.80 -48.70 -20.42
N ARG A 214 -7.02 -47.43 -20.20
CA ARG A 214 -6.47 -46.36 -21.03
C ARG A 214 -5.57 -45.44 -20.20
N LYS A 215 -4.37 -45.12 -20.67
CA LYS A 215 -3.45 -44.16 -20.08
C LYS A 215 -3.08 -43.14 -21.17
N GLN A 216 -2.90 -41.91 -20.78
CA GLN A 216 -2.50 -40.83 -21.70
C GLN A 216 -1.09 -40.34 -21.33
N LEU A 217 -0.26 -40.19 -22.35
CA LEU A 217 1.04 -39.52 -22.27
C LEU A 217 0.88 -38.19 -23.01
N VAL A 218 0.97 -37.09 -22.27
CA VAL A 218 0.91 -35.76 -22.85
C VAL A 218 2.31 -35.27 -23.14
N LYS A 219 2.57 -34.83 -24.39
CA LYS A 219 3.85 -34.30 -24.86
C LYS A 219 3.66 -32.86 -25.31
N LEU A 220 4.61 -32.01 -25.01
CA LEU A 220 4.70 -30.65 -25.55
C LEU A 220 5.69 -30.62 -26.70
N HIS A 221 5.30 -30.10 -27.86
CA HIS A 221 6.16 -29.82 -28.99
C HIS A 221 6.22 -28.32 -29.25
N VAL A 222 7.41 -27.78 -29.35
CA VAL A 222 7.65 -26.40 -29.77
C VAL A 222 8.35 -26.43 -31.11
N GLY A 223 7.71 -25.84 -32.11
CA GLY A 223 8.23 -25.78 -33.47
C GLY A 223 8.42 -24.31 -33.92
N VAL A 224 9.41 -24.08 -34.77
CA VAL A 224 9.59 -22.80 -35.45
C VAL A 224 9.25 -23.06 -36.94
N GLU A 225 8.25 -22.35 -37.43
CA GLU A 225 7.87 -22.33 -38.86
C GLU A 225 8.48 -21.08 -39.50
N VAL A 226 9.09 -21.24 -40.67
CA VAL A 226 9.66 -20.17 -41.47
C VAL A 226 8.99 -20.19 -42.81
N VAL A 227 8.25 -19.14 -43.14
CA VAL A 227 7.58 -18.98 -44.44
C VAL A 227 8.35 -17.93 -45.22
N GLU A 228 8.90 -18.29 -46.34
CA GLU A 228 9.59 -17.40 -47.26
C GLU A 228 8.64 -16.94 -48.38
N TYR A 229 8.53 -15.63 -48.54
CA TYR A 229 7.81 -15.02 -49.66
C TYR A 229 8.84 -14.45 -50.65
N SER A 230 8.69 -14.77 -51.91
CA SER A 230 9.58 -14.30 -52.94
C SER A 230 8.81 -13.74 -54.13
N THR A 231 9.32 -12.74 -54.79
CA THR A 231 8.79 -12.14 -56.01
C THR A 231 9.91 -11.64 -56.89
N PRO A 232 9.78 -11.78 -58.24
CA PRO A 232 10.77 -11.21 -59.19
C PRO A 232 10.80 -9.68 -59.09
N GLU A 233 12.00 -9.12 -59.14
CA GLU A 233 12.24 -7.68 -59.30
C GLU A 233 12.42 -7.30 -60.75
N PHE A 234 11.74 -6.23 -61.19
CA PHE A 234 11.89 -5.67 -62.52
C PHE A 234 12.57 -4.29 -62.42
N ARG A 235 13.41 -4.02 -63.38
CA ARG A 235 14.08 -2.72 -63.51
C ARG A 235 13.64 -2.01 -64.77
N ASN A 236 13.14 -0.78 -64.64
CA ASN A 236 12.91 0.09 -65.80
C ASN A 236 14.24 0.46 -66.47
N ARG A 237 14.39 0.17 -67.77
CA ARG A 237 15.65 0.39 -68.52
C ARG A 237 15.95 1.88 -68.70
N THR A 238 14.94 2.72 -68.72
CA THR A 238 15.09 4.17 -68.99
C THR A 238 15.30 4.95 -67.68
N THR A 239 14.48 4.68 -66.67
CA THR A 239 14.51 5.44 -65.39
C THR A 239 15.38 4.79 -64.32
N GLY A 240 15.78 3.53 -64.53
CA GLY A 240 16.47 2.77 -63.48
C GLY A 240 15.62 2.31 -62.29
N GLN A 241 14.34 2.71 -62.24
CA GLN A 241 13.41 2.34 -61.16
C GLN A 241 13.26 0.82 -61.04
N ARG A 242 13.30 0.32 -59.81
CA ARG A 242 13.06 -1.10 -59.50
C ARG A 242 11.65 -1.23 -58.90
N VAL A 243 10.97 -2.25 -59.31
CA VAL A 243 9.62 -2.57 -58.90
C VAL A 243 9.46 -4.08 -58.70
N HIS A 244 8.70 -4.46 -57.72
CA HIS A 244 8.31 -5.83 -57.42
C HIS A 244 6.85 -5.87 -56.92
N ALA A 245 6.25 -7.03 -56.89
CA ALA A 245 4.91 -7.17 -56.34
C ALA A 245 4.90 -6.85 -54.82
N ASP A 246 3.76 -6.37 -54.33
CA ASP A 246 3.60 -6.07 -52.93
C ASP A 246 3.64 -7.34 -52.05
N PHE A 247 4.41 -7.30 -50.98
CA PHE A 247 4.41 -8.33 -49.98
C PHE A 247 3.19 -8.25 -49.07
N PRO A 248 2.79 -9.34 -48.43
CA PRO A 248 1.71 -9.32 -47.43
C PRO A 248 1.87 -8.22 -46.40
N LYS A 249 0.75 -7.61 -46.00
CA LYS A 249 0.75 -6.51 -45.03
C LYS A 249 1.44 -6.94 -43.70
N GLY A 250 2.47 -6.19 -43.30
CA GLY A 250 3.25 -6.50 -42.11
C GLY A 250 4.63 -7.08 -42.33
N LEU A 251 4.93 -7.59 -43.56
CA LEU A 251 6.27 -8.02 -43.99
C LEU A 251 7.06 -6.78 -44.47
N LYS A 252 7.82 -6.17 -43.58
CA LYS A 252 8.57 -4.93 -43.85
C LYS A 252 10.06 -5.14 -43.96
N GLU A 253 10.59 -6.13 -43.24
CA GLU A 253 12.01 -6.41 -43.11
C GLU A 253 12.32 -7.76 -43.75
N GLU A 254 13.59 -8.01 -44.09
CA GLU A 254 14.05 -9.29 -44.61
C GLU A 254 13.65 -10.49 -43.74
N VAL A 255 13.68 -10.29 -42.40
CA VAL A 255 13.20 -11.24 -41.39
C VAL A 255 12.22 -10.54 -40.49
N THR A 256 10.97 -10.96 -40.54
CA THR A 256 9.91 -10.41 -39.71
C THR A 256 9.39 -11.48 -38.74
N TYR A 257 9.48 -11.21 -37.46
CA TYR A 257 8.83 -12.05 -36.43
C TYR A 257 7.33 -11.74 -36.38
N ASP A 258 6.53 -12.78 -36.43
CA ASP A 258 5.06 -12.67 -36.35
C ASP A 258 4.55 -12.37 -34.97
N GLY A 259 3.22 -12.37 -34.80
CA GLY A 259 2.55 -12.11 -33.54
C GLY A 259 2.85 -13.14 -32.45
N THR A 260 3.08 -14.41 -32.80
CA THR A 260 3.30 -15.49 -31.83
C THR A 260 4.65 -15.39 -31.16
N VAL A 261 5.71 -15.08 -31.92
CA VAL A 261 7.06 -14.81 -31.37
C VAL A 261 7.04 -13.57 -30.46
N LYS A 262 6.37 -12.50 -30.94
CA LYS A 262 6.24 -11.26 -30.17
C LYS A 262 5.48 -11.46 -28.85
N ALA A 263 4.36 -12.19 -28.92
CA ALA A 263 3.54 -12.50 -27.74
C ALA A 263 4.30 -13.34 -26.72
N LEU A 264 4.99 -14.41 -27.17
CA LEU A 264 5.79 -15.24 -26.26
C LEU A 264 6.87 -14.42 -25.52
N ALA A 265 7.64 -13.64 -26.27
CA ALA A 265 8.70 -12.81 -25.69
C ALA A 265 8.15 -11.74 -24.75
N TYR A 266 7.03 -11.11 -25.10
CA TYR A 266 6.36 -10.11 -24.26
C TYR A 266 5.82 -10.73 -22.96
N LEU A 267 5.10 -11.85 -23.06
CA LEU A 267 4.51 -12.51 -21.87
C LEU A 267 5.58 -13.01 -20.90
N LEU A 268 6.67 -13.61 -21.41
CA LEU A 268 7.78 -14.04 -20.56
C LEU A 268 8.39 -12.85 -19.80
N ASN A 269 8.62 -11.73 -20.50
CA ASN A 269 9.29 -10.58 -19.89
C ASN A 269 8.36 -9.77 -18.99
N ASN A 270 7.11 -9.50 -19.40
CA ASN A 270 6.22 -8.60 -18.69
C ASN A 270 5.26 -9.30 -17.73
N GLU A 271 4.71 -10.46 -18.07
CA GLU A 271 3.78 -11.20 -17.21
C GLU A 271 4.48 -12.20 -16.29
N CYS A 272 5.48 -12.90 -16.83
CA CYS A 272 6.23 -13.89 -16.05
C CYS A 272 7.44 -13.29 -15.34
N TYR A 273 7.72 -12.00 -15.52
CA TYR A 273 8.85 -11.27 -14.87
C TYR A 273 10.22 -11.89 -15.16
N VAL A 274 10.38 -12.54 -16.30
CA VAL A 274 11.65 -13.12 -16.73
C VAL A 274 12.54 -12.01 -17.28
N GLY A 275 13.70 -11.80 -16.68
CA GLY A 275 14.65 -10.78 -17.14
C GLY A 275 15.02 -10.99 -18.65
N ILE A 276 15.30 -9.88 -19.35
CA ILE A 276 15.53 -9.86 -20.80
C ILE A 276 16.52 -10.94 -21.25
N LYS A 277 17.66 -11.06 -20.59
CA LYS A 277 18.68 -12.08 -20.93
C LYS A 277 18.14 -13.48 -20.76
N LYS A 278 17.44 -13.78 -19.69
CA LYS A 278 16.82 -15.10 -19.47
C LYS A 278 15.72 -15.40 -20.49
N THR A 279 14.96 -14.39 -20.91
CA THR A 279 13.95 -14.52 -21.97
C THR A 279 14.61 -14.90 -23.29
N GLN A 280 15.74 -14.25 -23.65
CA GLN A 280 16.52 -14.61 -24.83
C GLN A 280 17.02 -16.06 -24.77
N ASP A 281 17.63 -16.44 -23.65
CA ASP A 281 18.20 -17.77 -23.47
C ASP A 281 17.09 -18.83 -23.51
N PHE A 282 15.96 -18.61 -22.82
CA PHE A 282 14.83 -19.54 -22.83
C PHE A 282 14.27 -19.76 -24.24
N ILE A 283 14.02 -18.67 -24.99
CA ILE A 283 13.48 -18.78 -26.37
C ILE A 283 14.48 -19.49 -27.27
N LYS A 284 15.77 -19.16 -27.16
CA LYS A 284 16.82 -19.82 -27.91
C LYS A 284 16.88 -21.32 -27.62
N GLU A 285 16.87 -21.71 -26.36
CA GLU A 285 16.95 -23.10 -25.93
C GLU A 285 15.73 -23.93 -26.36
N ILE A 286 14.49 -23.41 -26.09
CA ILE A 286 13.26 -24.14 -26.41
C ILE A 286 13.03 -24.30 -27.90
N THR A 287 13.64 -23.42 -28.71
CA THR A 287 13.59 -23.50 -30.18
C THR A 287 14.79 -24.22 -30.81
N GLY A 288 15.64 -24.85 -30.00
CA GLY A 288 16.85 -25.51 -30.48
C GLY A 288 17.83 -24.57 -31.19
N GLY A 289 17.90 -23.32 -30.75
CA GLY A 289 18.78 -22.30 -31.30
C GLY A 289 18.27 -21.58 -32.56
N LYS A 290 17.07 -21.93 -33.05
CA LYS A 290 16.51 -21.34 -34.29
C LYS A 290 16.09 -19.88 -34.14
N LEU A 291 15.67 -19.45 -32.94
CA LEU A 291 15.29 -18.07 -32.63
C LEU A 291 16.29 -17.44 -31.67
N ALA A 292 16.97 -16.39 -32.11
CA ALA A 292 17.90 -15.59 -31.32
C ALA A 292 17.43 -14.14 -31.34
N LEU A 293 16.61 -13.78 -30.30
CA LEU A 293 16.05 -12.45 -30.19
C LEU A 293 17.07 -11.47 -29.61
N SER A 294 17.12 -10.23 -30.09
CA SER A 294 17.98 -9.19 -29.52
C SER A 294 17.31 -8.56 -28.28
N SER A 295 18.12 -8.01 -27.37
CA SER A 295 17.63 -7.27 -26.20
C SER A 295 16.78 -6.06 -26.63
N GLY A 296 17.23 -5.34 -27.68
CA GLY A 296 16.48 -4.20 -28.21
C GLY A 296 15.10 -4.59 -28.75
N PHE A 297 15.00 -5.77 -29.40
CA PHE A 297 13.70 -6.28 -29.84
C PHE A 297 12.76 -6.51 -28.67
N ILE A 298 13.19 -7.20 -27.60
CA ILE A 298 12.36 -7.48 -26.44
C ILE A 298 11.93 -6.16 -25.76
N CYS A 299 12.85 -5.21 -25.54
CA CYS A 299 12.53 -3.89 -25.01
C CYS A 299 11.50 -3.14 -25.86
N SER A 300 11.63 -3.22 -27.19
CA SER A 300 10.71 -2.54 -28.11
C SER A 300 9.28 -3.07 -28.03
N LEU A 301 9.09 -4.35 -27.64
CA LEU A 301 7.76 -4.96 -27.51
C LEU A 301 6.93 -4.28 -26.41
N SER A 302 7.53 -3.95 -25.27
CA SER A 302 6.83 -3.21 -24.19
C SER A 302 6.37 -1.83 -24.68
N LYS A 303 7.23 -1.12 -25.44
CA LYS A 303 6.85 0.17 -26.03
C LYS A 303 5.70 0.02 -27.04
N GLN A 304 5.82 -0.93 -27.97
CA GLN A 304 4.77 -1.22 -28.97
C GLN A 304 3.45 -1.61 -28.33
N PHE A 305 3.49 -2.41 -27.26
CA PHE A 305 2.29 -2.79 -26.51
C PHE A 305 1.67 -1.56 -25.85
N SER A 306 2.48 -0.74 -25.17
CA SER A 306 2.02 0.51 -24.57
C SER A 306 1.35 1.47 -25.56
N GLU A 307 1.90 1.59 -26.77
CA GLU A 307 1.31 2.43 -27.83
C GLU A 307 -0.02 1.85 -28.33
N LYS A 308 -0.08 0.54 -28.55
CA LYS A 308 -1.29 -0.14 -29.05
C LYS A 308 -2.44 -0.14 -28.05
N THR A 309 -2.13 -0.23 -26.77
CA THR A 309 -3.13 -0.26 -25.69
C THR A 309 -3.48 1.12 -25.13
N LYS A 310 -3.08 2.19 -25.82
CA LYS A 310 -3.35 3.55 -25.33
C LYS A 310 -4.84 3.80 -25.08
N GLN A 311 -5.69 3.47 -26.06
CA GLN A 311 -7.13 3.67 -25.93
C GLN A 311 -7.75 2.88 -24.77
N GLU A 312 -7.29 1.62 -24.58
CA GLU A 312 -7.72 0.80 -23.45
C GLU A 312 -7.28 1.42 -22.12
N ARG A 313 -6.03 1.91 -22.03
CA ARG A 313 -5.54 2.58 -20.83
C ARG A 313 -6.28 3.88 -20.55
N ASP A 314 -6.62 4.64 -21.58
CA ASP A 314 -7.43 5.84 -21.43
C ASP A 314 -8.85 5.50 -20.94
N ALA A 315 -9.43 4.37 -21.40
CA ALA A 315 -10.71 3.87 -20.90
C ALA A 315 -10.62 3.40 -19.44
N LEU A 316 -9.57 2.65 -19.10
CA LEU A 316 -9.30 2.22 -17.70
C LEU A 316 -9.06 3.41 -16.77
N PHE A 317 -8.42 4.46 -17.27
CA PHE A 317 -8.25 5.72 -16.52
C PHE A 317 -9.62 6.32 -16.15
N LEU A 318 -10.53 6.40 -17.12
CA LEU A 318 -11.87 6.96 -16.90
C LEU A 318 -12.71 6.06 -15.97
N GLU A 319 -12.56 4.74 -16.09
CA GLU A 319 -13.21 3.77 -15.21
C GLU A 319 -12.77 3.99 -13.76
N LEU A 320 -11.47 4.05 -13.51
CA LEU A 320 -10.91 4.30 -12.18
C LEU A 320 -11.27 5.69 -11.64
N PHE A 321 -11.23 6.69 -12.48
CA PHE A 321 -11.65 8.05 -12.11
C PHE A 321 -13.13 8.12 -11.69
N SER A 322 -13.97 7.28 -12.27
CA SER A 322 -15.40 7.22 -12.00
C SER A 322 -15.80 6.18 -10.94
N ALA A 323 -14.83 5.43 -10.44
CA ALA A 323 -15.10 4.39 -9.43
C ALA A 323 -15.60 5.01 -8.13
N PRO A 324 -16.59 4.43 -7.43
CA PRO A 324 -17.06 4.94 -6.15
C PRO A 324 -16.00 4.82 -5.05
N VAL A 325 -15.18 3.77 -5.11
CA VAL A 325 -14.05 3.54 -4.22
C VAL A 325 -12.80 3.29 -5.06
N LEU A 326 -11.75 4.05 -4.79
CA LEU A 326 -10.45 3.95 -5.45
C LEU A 326 -9.37 3.57 -4.43
N HIS A 327 -8.57 2.59 -4.76
CA HIS A 327 -7.37 2.22 -4.02
C HIS A 327 -6.15 2.84 -4.66
N ALA A 328 -5.29 3.49 -3.89
CA ALA A 328 -4.08 4.09 -4.40
C ALA A 328 -2.86 3.77 -3.55
N ASP A 329 -1.71 3.58 -4.20
CA ASP A 329 -0.42 3.33 -3.55
C ASP A 329 0.73 3.79 -4.44
N PHE A 330 1.88 4.05 -3.82
CA PHE A 330 3.14 4.28 -4.49
C PHE A 330 4.14 3.17 -4.19
N THR A 331 4.76 2.64 -5.23
CA THR A 331 5.94 1.79 -5.05
C THR A 331 7.17 2.40 -5.73
N PHE A 332 8.36 1.99 -5.28
CA PHE A 332 9.61 2.43 -5.90
C PHE A 332 9.98 1.51 -7.06
N GLY A 333 10.55 2.12 -8.09
CA GLY A 333 11.15 1.43 -9.21
C GLY A 333 12.48 2.07 -9.60
N ARG A 334 13.12 1.54 -10.63
CA ARG A 334 14.30 2.15 -11.22
C ARG A 334 14.06 2.41 -12.70
N MET A 335 14.37 3.62 -13.14
CA MET A 335 14.31 4.02 -14.54
C MET A 335 15.63 4.63 -14.94
N ASN A 336 16.30 4.05 -15.94
CA ASN A 336 17.62 4.48 -16.39
C ASN A 336 18.68 4.57 -15.27
N GLY A 337 18.65 3.62 -14.33
CA GLY A 337 19.57 3.59 -13.18
C GLY A 337 19.21 4.52 -12.03
N SER A 338 18.29 5.46 -12.22
CA SER A 338 17.80 6.38 -11.19
C SER A 338 16.58 5.83 -10.47
N GLN A 339 16.41 6.20 -9.20
CA GLN A 339 15.20 5.87 -8.45
C GLN A 339 14.01 6.62 -9.04
N SER A 340 12.92 5.90 -9.27
CA SER A 340 11.64 6.42 -9.74
C SER A 340 10.52 5.86 -8.87
N ALA A 341 9.30 6.32 -9.09
CA ALA A 341 8.11 5.79 -8.46
C ALA A 341 7.14 5.23 -9.49
N VAL A 342 6.26 4.35 -9.06
CA VAL A 342 5.11 3.89 -9.82
C VAL A 342 3.88 4.20 -9.00
N MET A 343 3.00 5.02 -9.55
CA MET A 343 1.66 5.26 -9.03
C MET A 343 0.77 4.09 -9.43
N ILE A 344 0.02 3.57 -8.49
CA ILE A 344 -0.90 2.46 -8.68
C ILE A 344 -2.29 2.95 -8.27
N CYS A 345 -3.25 2.88 -9.18
CA CYS A 345 -4.66 3.09 -8.92
C CYS A 345 -5.42 1.81 -9.22
N ALA A 346 -6.29 1.38 -8.33
CA ALA A 346 -7.02 0.13 -8.46
C ALA A 346 -8.48 0.26 -7.98
N ALA A 347 -9.41 -0.37 -8.69
CA ALA A 347 -10.80 -0.51 -8.28
C ALA A 347 -11.38 -1.80 -8.90
N GLY A 348 -12.06 -2.62 -8.12
CA GLY A 348 -12.56 -3.91 -8.58
C GLY A 348 -11.46 -4.80 -9.15
N ASP A 349 -11.59 -5.20 -10.41
CA ASP A 349 -10.61 -6.01 -11.12
C ASP A 349 -9.61 -5.18 -11.92
N THR A 350 -9.77 -3.85 -11.94
CA THR A 350 -8.98 -2.92 -12.74
C THR A 350 -7.80 -2.36 -11.94
N VAL A 351 -6.59 -2.43 -12.52
CA VAL A 351 -5.38 -1.84 -11.94
C VAL A 351 -4.61 -1.07 -13.01
N LEU A 352 -4.32 0.20 -12.74
CA LEU A 352 -3.52 1.07 -13.61
C LEU A 352 -2.19 1.39 -12.96
N TYR A 353 -1.11 1.20 -13.72
CA TYR A 353 0.27 1.51 -13.32
C TYR A 353 0.77 2.71 -14.11
N GLN A 354 1.27 3.72 -13.42
CA GLN A 354 1.85 4.89 -14.07
C GLN A 354 3.24 5.16 -13.52
N GLY A 355 4.27 5.08 -14.38
CA GLY A 355 5.64 5.45 -14.03
C GLY A 355 5.74 6.95 -13.74
N ARG A 356 6.41 7.32 -12.64
CA ARG A 356 6.56 8.69 -12.16
C ARG A 356 8.03 8.97 -11.82
N PRO A 357 8.52 10.20 -12.02
CA PRO A 357 9.88 10.54 -11.63
C PRO A 357 10.11 10.36 -10.13
N LYS A 358 9.14 10.72 -9.30
CA LYS A 358 9.18 10.62 -7.84
C LYS A 358 7.78 10.42 -7.25
N LYS A 359 7.71 10.09 -5.96
CA LYS A 359 6.49 10.15 -5.15
C LYS A 359 6.12 11.61 -4.86
N GLY A 360 4.97 11.80 -4.24
CA GLY A 360 4.48 13.10 -3.81
C GLY A 360 3.47 13.69 -4.78
N ASP A 361 3.18 14.98 -4.64
CA ASP A 361 2.13 15.65 -5.42
C ASP A 361 2.40 15.56 -6.94
N GLU A 362 3.65 15.72 -7.37
CA GLU A 362 4.05 15.51 -8.77
C GLU A 362 3.84 14.06 -9.26
N GLY A 363 3.85 13.09 -8.35
CA GLY A 363 3.55 11.69 -8.66
C GLY A 363 2.07 11.43 -8.89
N VAL A 364 1.20 12.24 -8.30
CA VAL A 364 -0.26 12.15 -8.47
C VAL A 364 -0.73 12.85 -9.73
N GLU A 365 -0.04 13.90 -10.16
CA GLU A 365 -0.38 14.69 -11.36
C GLU A 365 -0.58 13.80 -12.59
N GLY A 366 -1.68 13.99 -13.32
CA GLY A 366 -2.05 13.18 -14.48
C GLY A 366 -2.42 11.72 -14.15
N SER A 367 -2.78 11.41 -12.91
CA SER A 367 -3.35 10.13 -12.52
C SER A 367 -4.87 10.22 -12.34
N PRO A 368 -5.59 9.08 -12.28
CA PRO A 368 -7.01 9.09 -11.91
C PRO A 368 -7.30 9.77 -10.58
N LEU A 369 -6.30 9.80 -9.67
CA LEU A 369 -6.45 10.37 -8.35
C LEU A 369 -6.42 11.91 -8.32
N GLU A 370 -5.79 12.57 -9.30
CA GLU A 370 -5.57 14.03 -9.26
C GLU A 370 -6.84 14.84 -8.97
N PHE A 371 -7.94 14.50 -9.63
CA PHE A 371 -9.23 15.16 -9.46
C PHE A 371 -10.32 14.22 -8.96
N TYR A 372 -9.93 13.13 -8.31
CA TYR A 372 -10.86 12.15 -7.80
C TYR A 372 -11.65 12.69 -6.60
N ASP A 373 -12.96 12.52 -6.62
CA ASP A 373 -13.90 13.01 -5.59
C ASP A 373 -14.70 11.87 -4.91
N GLY A 374 -14.41 10.60 -5.23
CA GLY A 374 -14.99 9.45 -4.56
C GLY A 374 -14.29 9.10 -3.23
N ILE A 375 -14.47 7.88 -2.76
CA ILE A 375 -13.84 7.38 -1.55
C ILE A 375 -12.44 6.83 -1.89
N LEU A 376 -11.41 7.32 -1.21
CA LEU A 376 -10.04 6.86 -1.39
C LEU A 376 -9.64 5.90 -0.27
N VAL A 377 -9.11 4.73 -0.62
CA VAL A 377 -8.43 3.81 0.30
C VAL A 377 -6.93 3.86 0.03
N SER A 378 -6.13 4.28 1.01
CA SER A 378 -4.68 4.41 0.84
C SER A 378 -3.93 4.18 2.16
N ASP A 379 -2.60 4.14 2.08
CA ASP A 379 -1.77 4.34 3.26
C ASP A 379 -1.69 5.84 3.63
N HIS A 380 -0.98 6.16 4.71
CA HIS A 380 -0.81 7.53 5.18
C HIS A 380 0.25 8.31 4.36
N GLU A 381 0.29 8.14 3.05
CA GLU A 381 1.15 8.97 2.18
C GLU A 381 0.52 10.35 2.02
N ALA A 382 1.25 11.39 2.44
CA ALA A 382 0.75 12.77 2.49
C ALA A 382 0.22 13.31 1.15
N ALA A 383 0.74 12.79 0.03
CA ALA A 383 0.26 13.17 -1.30
C ALA A 383 -1.08 12.52 -1.64
N LEU A 384 -1.36 11.32 -1.11
CA LEU A 384 -2.59 10.58 -1.43
C LEU A 384 -3.78 11.09 -0.61
N ILE A 385 -3.59 11.28 0.69
CA ILE A 385 -4.68 11.65 1.63
C ILE A 385 -5.35 13.00 1.36
N LYS A 386 -4.82 13.79 0.44
CA LYS A 386 -5.39 15.10 0.00
C LYS A 386 -6.52 14.94 -1.00
N HIS A 387 -6.67 13.76 -1.59
CA HIS A 387 -7.61 13.47 -2.68
C HIS A 387 -8.79 12.64 -2.17
N GLY A 388 -9.86 12.61 -2.97
CA GLY A 388 -11.12 11.99 -2.58
C GLY A 388 -11.97 12.85 -1.66
N SER A 389 -13.27 12.60 -1.66
CA SER A 389 -14.22 13.27 -0.75
C SER A 389 -14.16 12.72 0.66
N LYS A 390 -13.83 11.42 0.77
CA LYS A 390 -13.60 10.69 2.01
C LYS A 390 -12.38 9.79 1.86
N ASN A 391 -11.73 9.51 2.96
CA ASN A 391 -10.53 8.66 2.98
C ASN A 391 -10.71 7.53 4.00
N GLN A 392 -10.33 6.31 3.61
CA GLN A 392 -10.10 5.19 4.52
C GLN A 392 -8.60 4.92 4.56
N GLU A 393 -7.98 5.04 5.73
CA GLU A 393 -6.59 4.60 5.91
C GLU A 393 -6.50 3.08 6.01
N CYS A 394 -5.47 2.51 5.41
CA CYS A 394 -5.23 1.08 5.40
C CYS A 394 -4.98 0.52 6.81
N MET A 395 -5.92 -0.25 7.32
CA MET A 395 -5.86 -0.82 8.68
C MET A 395 -4.69 -1.80 8.87
N ALA A 396 -4.19 -2.41 7.79
CA ALA A 396 -2.98 -3.24 7.86
C ALA A 396 -1.74 -2.41 8.23
N HIS A 397 -1.62 -1.18 7.73
CA HIS A 397 -0.56 -0.25 8.09
C HIS A 397 -0.74 0.25 9.52
N ILE A 398 -1.96 0.64 9.88
CA ILE A 398 -2.26 1.09 11.26
C ILE A 398 -1.93 -0.01 12.27
N LYS A 399 -2.29 -1.25 11.99
CA LYS A 399 -1.94 -2.40 12.84
C LYS A 399 -0.43 -2.53 13.04
N ARG A 400 0.38 -2.34 11.99
CA ARG A 400 1.85 -2.38 12.10
C ARG A 400 2.37 -1.22 12.96
N TYR A 401 1.83 -0.02 12.81
CA TYR A 401 2.21 1.14 13.63
C TYR A 401 1.83 0.94 15.10
N VAL A 402 0.66 0.38 15.37
CA VAL A 402 0.24 0.01 16.73
C VAL A 402 1.16 -1.06 17.34
N ILE A 403 1.57 -2.08 16.55
CA ILE A 403 2.57 -3.07 17.00
C ILE A 403 3.90 -2.40 17.32
N ASN A 404 4.37 -1.46 16.47
CA ASN A 404 5.58 -0.69 16.76
C ASN A 404 5.48 0.07 18.09
N SER A 405 4.33 0.69 18.38
CA SER A 405 4.08 1.36 19.65
C SER A 405 4.09 0.36 20.82
N THR A 406 3.43 -0.80 20.70
CA THR A 406 3.43 -1.83 21.78
C THR A 406 4.83 -2.37 22.09
N GLU A 407 5.71 -2.46 21.11
CA GLU A 407 7.08 -2.96 21.29
C GLU A 407 8.00 -1.93 21.96
N ASN A 408 7.78 -0.63 21.70
CA ASN A 408 8.69 0.43 22.11
C ASN A 408 8.14 1.32 23.25
N GLU A 409 6.83 1.29 23.53
CA GLU A 409 6.15 2.04 24.59
C GLU A 409 5.44 1.08 25.54
N LYS A 410 6.21 0.21 26.20
CA LYS A 410 5.72 -0.93 27.00
C LYS A 410 4.91 -0.51 28.24
N GLY A 411 5.03 0.73 28.69
CA GLY A 411 4.26 1.28 29.81
C GLY A 411 2.82 1.64 29.47
N LEU A 412 2.52 1.81 28.17
CA LEU A 412 1.21 2.22 27.70
C LEU A 412 0.30 1.02 27.40
N THR A 413 -0.99 1.21 27.62
CA THR A 413 -2.02 0.16 27.41
C THR A 413 -2.94 0.46 26.23
N TRP A 414 -3.09 1.73 25.83
CA TRP A 414 -3.95 2.13 24.72
C TRP A 414 -3.61 1.40 23.44
N ASN A 415 -2.32 1.21 23.16
CA ASN A 415 -1.80 0.54 21.97
C ASN A 415 -2.22 -0.94 21.90
N THR A 416 -2.19 -1.65 23.02
CA THR A 416 -2.68 -3.03 23.11
C THR A 416 -4.20 -3.09 22.92
N MET A 417 -4.94 -2.18 23.54
CA MET A 417 -6.40 -2.07 23.38
C MET A 417 -6.76 -1.75 21.92
N MET A 418 -6.02 -0.85 21.27
CA MET A 418 -6.23 -0.51 19.86
C MET A 418 -5.93 -1.70 18.93
N LYS A 419 -4.91 -2.49 19.22
CA LYS A 419 -4.60 -3.72 18.46
C LYS A 419 -5.75 -4.72 18.51
N GLU A 420 -6.39 -4.88 19.65
CA GLU A 420 -7.57 -5.74 19.82
C GLU A 420 -8.78 -5.14 19.12
N TRP A 421 -9.00 -3.85 19.25
CA TRP A 421 -10.06 -3.15 18.51
C TRP A 421 -9.96 -3.35 17.01
N ILE A 422 -8.77 -3.18 16.43
CA ILE A 422 -8.54 -3.41 14.99
C ILE A 422 -8.92 -4.84 14.60
N LYS A 423 -8.57 -5.83 15.41
CA LYS A 423 -8.91 -7.23 15.16
C LYS A 423 -10.43 -7.43 15.14
N ASP A 424 -11.13 -6.88 16.11
CA ASP A 424 -12.58 -7.02 16.24
C ASP A 424 -13.33 -6.29 15.12
N ALA A 425 -12.89 -5.07 14.78
CA ALA A 425 -13.45 -4.27 13.70
C ALA A 425 -13.27 -4.96 12.33
N LEU A 426 -12.10 -5.52 12.05
CA LEU A 426 -11.85 -6.29 10.83
C LEU A 426 -12.66 -7.60 10.81
N SER A 427 -12.83 -8.26 11.96
CA SER A 427 -13.69 -9.46 12.04
C SER A 427 -15.12 -9.12 11.75
N TYR A 428 -15.65 -8.02 12.29
CA TYR A 428 -17.01 -7.56 12.01
C TYR A 428 -17.22 -7.27 10.52
N TRP A 429 -16.28 -6.54 9.89
CA TRP A 429 -16.35 -6.23 8.45
C TRP A 429 -16.34 -7.52 7.60
N ASN A 430 -15.45 -8.47 7.91
CA ASN A 430 -15.41 -9.76 7.21
C ASN A 430 -16.72 -10.52 7.36
N ASP A 431 -17.30 -10.59 8.57
CA ASP A 431 -18.57 -11.27 8.81
C ASP A 431 -19.69 -10.67 7.96
N VAL A 432 -19.78 -9.33 7.84
CA VAL A 432 -20.78 -8.66 7.02
C VAL A 432 -20.51 -8.90 5.53
N HIS A 433 -19.25 -8.81 5.09
CA HIS A 433 -18.85 -9.01 3.69
C HIS A 433 -19.11 -10.46 3.23
N ASP A 434 -18.98 -11.45 4.12
CA ASP A 434 -19.27 -12.86 3.87
C ASP A 434 -20.79 -13.18 3.91
N GLY A 435 -21.64 -12.17 3.97
CA GLY A 435 -23.11 -12.28 3.91
C GLY A 435 -23.82 -12.19 5.27
N GLY A 436 -23.13 -11.80 6.33
CA GLY A 436 -23.75 -11.45 7.61
C GLY A 436 -24.58 -10.17 7.51
N LYS A 437 -25.41 -9.93 8.53
CA LYS A 437 -26.22 -8.71 8.60
C LYS A 437 -25.45 -7.59 9.29
N GLU A 438 -25.55 -6.40 8.74
CA GLU A 438 -25.12 -5.19 9.43
C GLU A 438 -25.88 -5.01 10.74
N SER A 439 -25.16 -4.54 11.78
CA SER A 439 -25.72 -4.27 13.09
C SER A 439 -25.28 -2.91 13.58
N ALA A 440 -26.21 -1.96 13.62
CA ALA A 440 -25.96 -0.61 14.14
C ALA A 440 -25.47 -0.63 15.59
N GLU A 441 -25.96 -1.61 16.39
CA GLU A 441 -25.51 -1.78 17.79
C GLU A 441 -24.03 -2.19 17.87
N LYS A 442 -23.59 -3.13 17.01
CA LYS A 442 -22.17 -3.52 16.96
C LYS A 442 -21.28 -2.37 16.49
N ILE A 443 -21.71 -1.63 15.47
CA ILE A 443 -21.00 -0.45 14.97
C ILE A 443 -20.85 0.58 16.09
N SER A 444 -21.95 0.95 16.76
CA SER A 444 -21.95 1.89 17.88
C SER A 444 -21.05 1.41 19.03
N GLY A 445 -21.05 0.10 19.34
CA GLY A 445 -20.16 -0.48 20.35
C GLY A 445 -18.67 -0.39 19.96
N LEU A 446 -18.34 -0.60 18.69
CA LEU A 446 -16.97 -0.42 18.18
C LEU A 446 -16.54 1.04 18.22
N GLU A 447 -17.41 1.98 17.88
CA GLU A 447 -17.13 3.41 17.94
C GLU A 447 -16.92 3.90 19.35
N GLN A 448 -17.77 3.48 20.28
CA GLN A 448 -17.61 3.82 21.69
C GLN A 448 -16.27 3.30 22.24
N ARG A 449 -15.92 2.05 21.94
CA ARG A 449 -14.60 1.50 22.33
C ARG A 449 -13.44 2.27 21.71
N TYR A 450 -13.59 2.72 20.46
CA TYR A 450 -12.56 3.56 19.83
C TYR A 450 -12.35 4.85 20.61
N ASP A 451 -13.43 5.54 20.96
CA ASP A 451 -13.38 6.79 21.70
C ASP A 451 -12.77 6.58 23.11
N GLU A 452 -13.18 5.51 23.81
CA GLU A 452 -12.59 5.12 25.09
C GLU A 452 -11.08 4.87 25.01
N ILE A 453 -10.60 4.25 23.92
CA ILE A 453 -9.18 4.02 23.69
C ILE A 453 -8.45 5.35 23.43
N MET A 454 -9.04 6.28 22.69
CA MET A 454 -8.45 7.59 22.43
C MET A 454 -8.36 8.44 23.72
N GLU A 455 -9.38 8.43 24.57
CA GLU A 455 -9.33 9.10 25.87
C GLU A 455 -8.29 8.44 26.80
N LYS A 456 -8.18 7.11 26.75
CA LYS A 456 -7.14 6.40 27.49
C LYS A 456 -5.74 6.79 27.02
N ALA A 457 -5.50 6.85 25.71
CA ALA A 457 -4.23 7.27 25.13
C ALA A 457 -3.88 8.71 25.54
N LYS A 458 -4.86 9.60 25.54
CA LYS A 458 -4.69 10.98 25.99
C LYS A 458 -4.20 11.04 27.43
N ALA A 459 -4.89 10.35 28.34
CA ALA A 459 -4.54 10.32 29.74
C ALA A 459 -3.15 9.71 29.98
N GLU A 460 -2.78 8.67 29.23
CA GLU A 460 -1.48 8.03 29.35
C GLU A 460 -0.36 8.96 28.87
N TYR A 461 -0.52 9.67 27.75
CA TYR A 461 0.48 10.63 27.25
C TYR A 461 0.52 11.96 28.04
N GLU A 462 -0.57 12.34 28.70
CA GLU A 462 -0.55 13.46 29.65
C GLU A 462 0.24 13.09 30.91
N TYR A 463 0.16 11.84 31.37
CA TYR A 463 0.89 11.34 32.52
C TYR A 463 2.36 11.07 32.21
N GLU A 464 2.63 10.42 31.08
CA GLU A 464 3.97 10.08 30.62
C GLU A 464 4.15 10.61 29.17
N PRO A 465 4.65 11.84 29.01
CA PRO A 465 4.87 12.43 27.70
C PRO A 465 5.85 11.62 26.84
N PRO A 466 5.69 11.63 25.51
CA PRO A 466 6.54 10.86 24.62
C PRO A 466 7.99 11.30 24.72
N GLY A 467 8.90 10.33 24.71
CA GLY A 467 10.35 10.60 24.72
C GLY A 467 10.81 11.34 23.46
N GLU A 468 11.92 12.06 23.58
CA GLU A 468 12.47 12.87 22.48
C GLU A 468 12.82 12.02 21.25
N TYR A 469 13.32 10.80 21.45
CA TYR A 469 13.84 9.94 20.38
C TYR A 469 12.83 8.94 19.79
N PHE A 470 11.63 8.80 20.37
CA PHE A 470 10.57 7.94 19.87
C PHE A 470 9.20 8.60 20.09
N LYS A 471 8.57 9.01 18.98
CA LYS A 471 7.26 9.67 18.96
C LYS A 471 6.26 8.99 18.02
N ASP A 472 6.62 7.81 17.47
CA ASP A 472 5.80 7.15 16.45
C ASP A 472 4.40 6.83 16.99
N GLY A 473 4.29 6.28 18.22
CA GLY A 473 3.02 5.97 18.86
C GLY A 473 2.20 7.21 19.19
N TYR A 474 2.83 8.24 19.75
CA TYR A 474 2.17 9.51 20.05
C TYR A 474 1.62 10.19 18.79
N ASN A 475 2.42 10.23 17.73
CA ASN A 475 1.98 10.80 16.45
C ASN A 475 0.82 10.00 15.84
N LEU A 476 0.84 8.67 16.00
CA LEU A 476 -0.26 7.80 15.57
C LEU A 476 -1.53 8.11 16.37
N TYR A 477 -1.44 8.15 17.71
CA TYR A 477 -2.54 8.52 18.57
C TYR A 477 -3.17 9.85 18.17
N LYS A 478 -2.36 10.90 18.00
CA LYS A 478 -2.88 12.23 17.61
C LYS A 478 -3.69 12.20 16.33
N ARG A 479 -3.17 11.55 15.30
CA ARG A 479 -3.88 11.40 14.03
C ARG A 479 -5.20 10.65 14.20
N MET A 480 -5.17 9.53 14.93
CA MET A 480 -6.36 8.72 15.16
C MET A 480 -7.43 9.46 15.97
N ALA A 481 -7.02 10.31 16.92
CA ALA A 481 -7.93 11.14 17.69
C ALA A 481 -8.52 12.30 16.86
N GLU A 482 -7.72 12.90 15.98
CA GLU A 482 -8.13 14.05 15.17
C GLU A 482 -8.97 13.64 13.94
N GLU A 483 -8.72 12.47 13.37
CA GLU A 483 -9.26 12.05 12.07
C GLU A 483 -10.01 10.69 12.15
N LYS A 484 -10.78 10.48 13.21
CA LYS A 484 -11.51 9.22 13.50
C LYS A 484 -12.20 8.64 12.25
N GLU A 485 -12.85 9.47 11.45
CA GLU A 485 -13.59 9.04 10.27
C GLU A 485 -12.73 8.25 9.28
N ARG A 486 -11.43 8.59 9.16
CA ARG A 486 -10.51 7.88 8.26
C ARG A 486 -10.16 6.45 8.72
N TYR A 487 -10.41 6.13 9.98
CA TYR A 487 -10.12 4.82 10.56
C TYR A 487 -11.37 3.97 10.76
N THR A 488 -12.55 4.57 10.60
CA THR A 488 -13.83 3.90 10.87
C THR A 488 -14.80 3.89 9.70
N LEU A 489 -14.45 4.52 8.56
CA LEU A 489 -15.31 4.65 7.39
C LEU A 489 -15.85 3.29 6.90
N PHE A 490 -15.01 2.26 6.88
CA PHE A 490 -15.36 0.91 6.47
C PHE A 490 -16.43 0.24 7.36
N LEU A 491 -16.67 0.75 8.58
CA LEU A 491 -17.74 0.28 9.47
C LEU A 491 -19.11 0.80 9.04
N HIS A 492 -19.16 1.94 8.34
CA HIS A 492 -20.38 2.62 7.92
C HIS A 492 -20.70 2.43 6.45
N ASP A 493 -19.74 2.00 5.67
CA ASP A 493 -19.89 1.74 4.23
C ASP A 493 -19.20 0.42 3.87
N THR A 494 -20.00 -0.63 3.72
CA THR A 494 -19.50 -1.98 3.43
C THR A 494 -18.87 -2.14 2.06
N THR A 495 -19.02 -1.15 1.17
CA THR A 495 -18.31 -1.10 -0.12
C THR A 495 -16.85 -0.67 0.03
N VAL A 496 -16.48 -0.11 1.20
CA VAL A 496 -15.13 0.34 1.50
C VAL A 496 -14.33 -0.77 2.13
N GLU A 497 -13.27 -1.21 1.47
CA GLU A 497 -12.34 -2.17 2.04
C GLU A 497 -11.51 -1.51 3.16
N PRO A 498 -11.35 -2.17 4.33
CA PRO A 498 -10.55 -1.63 5.44
C PRO A 498 -9.06 -1.61 5.14
N GLU A 499 -8.59 -2.37 4.15
CA GLU A 499 -7.19 -2.53 3.80
C GLU A 499 -6.93 -2.18 2.33
N ASN A 500 -5.77 -1.59 2.05
CA ASN A 500 -5.37 -1.21 0.68
C ASN A 500 -4.80 -2.40 -0.13
N ASN A 501 -5.39 -3.59 0.04
CA ASN A 501 -4.88 -4.83 -0.54
C ASN A 501 -4.88 -4.85 -2.07
N LEU A 502 -5.81 -4.15 -2.72
CA LEU A 502 -5.88 -4.08 -4.18
C LEU A 502 -4.63 -3.39 -4.76
N ALA A 503 -4.32 -2.18 -4.27
CA ALA A 503 -3.13 -1.45 -4.73
C ALA A 503 -1.84 -2.13 -4.26
N GLU A 504 -1.77 -2.68 -3.03
CA GLU A 504 -0.59 -3.40 -2.53
C GLU A 504 -0.28 -4.67 -3.34
N ARG A 505 -1.30 -5.44 -3.76
CA ARG A 505 -1.11 -6.59 -4.66
C ARG A 505 -0.56 -6.14 -6.01
N GLY A 506 -1.04 -5.00 -6.52
CA GLY A 506 -0.48 -4.32 -7.68
C GLY A 506 1.00 -3.97 -7.48
N ALA A 507 1.36 -3.35 -6.37
CA ALA A 507 2.73 -2.97 -6.03
C ALA A 507 3.70 -4.17 -6.02
N ARG A 508 3.26 -5.33 -5.56
CA ARG A 508 4.07 -6.56 -5.57
C ARG A 508 4.44 -7.03 -6.97
N LYS A 509 3.62 -6.73 -8.00
CA LYS A 509 3.95 -7.03 -9.40
C LYS A 509 5.10 -6.16 -9.92
N VAL A 510 5.21 -4.92 -9.47
CA VAL A 510 6.28 -3.99 -9.86
C VAL A 510 7.61 -4.32 -9.19
N ASN A 511 7.58 -4.88 -7.98
CA ASN A 511 8.76 -5.15 -7.15
C ASN A 511 9.38 -6.55 -7.36
N ARG A 512 8.88 -7.33 -8.32
CA ARG A 512 9.42 -8.65 -8.71
C ARG A 512 10.34 -8.54 -9.91
#